data_36b7154cdd7c9767dbc8bad6b412535c
#
_entry.id   36b7154cdd7c9767dbc8bad6b412535c
#
_cell.length_a   1.000
_cell.length_b   1.000
_cell.length_c   1.000
_cell.angle_alpha   90.00
_cell.angle_beta   90.00
_cell.angle_gamma   90.00
#
_symmetry.space_group_name_H-M   'P 1'
#
loop_
_entity.id
_entity.type
_entity.pdbx_description
1 polymer ?
#
loop_
_entity_poly.entity_id
_entity_poly.type
_entity_poly.pdbx_seq_one_letter_code
_entity_poly.pdbx_strand_id
1 'polypeptide(L)'
;MGDVVDATKETFDDLVASGLVLIDVWAESCRPCVALGPHMTTLVNDHPDLTVVKLDASQARRQCMALQVRGLPTLLLYQDGQEVARIADANLVPAQVDRWLSAELAQLTVEED
;
A
#
# COMPACT_ATOMS: atom_id res chain seq x y z
N MET A 1 10.68 3.75 -12.54
CA MET A 1 10.99 4.10 -11.15
C MET A 1 9.73 4.30 -10.34
N GLY A 2 9.70 3.74 -9.13
CA GLY A 2 8.54 3.88 -8.27
C GLY A 2 8.51 5.24 -7.59
N ASP A 3 7.31 5.72 -7.35
CA ASP A 3 7.06 6.98 -6.65
C ASP A 3 6.09 6.75 -5.50
N VAL A 4 6.02 7.73 -4.60
CA VAL A 4 4.97 7.81 -3.58
C VAL A 4 3.99 8.88 -4.04
N VAL A 5 2.75 8.48 -4.27
CA VAL A 5 1.72 9.35 -4.86
C VAL A 5 0.50 9.40 -3.95
N ASP A 6 -0.01 10.59 -3.69
CA ASP A 6 -1.25 10.74 -2.96
C ASP A 6 -2.44 10.58 -3.92
N ALA A 7 -3.33 9.65 -3.62
CA ALA A 7 -4.53 9.44 -4.41
C ALA A 7 -5.70 10.23 -3.85
N THR A 8 -6.56 10.66 -4.75
CA THR A 8 -7.89 11.14 -4.39
C THR A 8 -8.90 10.07 -4.77
N LYS A 9 -10.16 10.26 -4.37
CA LYS A 9 -11.22 9.33 -4.77
C LYS A 9 -11.41 9.31 -6.29
N GLU A 10 -11.00 10.38 -6.99
CA GLU A 10 -11.11 10.48 -8.45
C GLU A 10 -9.93 9.83 -9.18
N THR A 11 -8.75 9.80 -8.56
CA THR A 11 -7.54 9.29 -9.23
C THR A 11 -7.17 7.86 -8.82
N PHE A 12 -7.77 7.33 -7.77
CA PHE A 12 -7.38 6.06 -7.19
C PHE A 12 -7.41 4.90 -8.20
N ASP A 13 -8.52 4.74 -8.91
CA ASP A 13 -8.69 3.61 -9.82
C ASP A 13 -7.61 3.58 -10.90
N ASP A 14 -7.29 4.76 -11.47
CA ASP A 14 -6.25 4.84 -12.50
C ASP A 14 -4.87 4.57 -11.94
N LEU A 15 -4.60 5.05 -10.72
CA LEU A 15 -3.28 4.90 -10.11
C LEU A 15 -2.95 3.45 -9.76
N VAL A 16 -3.96 2.62 -9.49
CA VAL A 16 -3.73 1.22 -9.11
C VAL A 16 -3.99 0.23 -10.24
N ALA A 17 -4.30 0.72 -11.44
CA ALA A 17 -4.79 -0.11 -12.54
C ALA A 17 -3.72 -1.01 -13.14
N SER A 18 -2.45 -0.65 -13.05
CA SER A 18 -1.38 -1.41 -13.69
C SER A 18 -0.10 -1.38 -12.88
N GLY A 19 0.74 -2.38 -13.10
CA GLY A 19 2.04 -2.49 -12.44
C GLY A 19 1.94 -2.97 -11.00
N LEU A 20 3.07 -2.86 -10.31
CA LEU A 20 3.18 -3.27 -8.91
C LEU A 20 2.93 -2.05 -8.03
N VAL A 21 1.85 -2.10 -7.25
CA VAL A 21 1.40 -0.96 -6.44
C VAL A 21 1.18 -1.40 -5.00
N LEU A 22 1.74 -0.64 -4.07
CA LEU A 22 1.44 -0.78 -2.64
C LEU A 22 0.50 0.36 -2.26
N ILE A 23 -0.69 0.01 -1.79
CA ILE A 23 -1.67 1.00 -1.34
C ILE A 23 -1.52 1.17 0.15
N ASP A 24 -1.14 2.38 0.57
CA ASP A 24 -1.01 2.76 1.98
C ASP A 24 -2.29 3.46 2.40
N VAL A 25 -3.18 2.73 3.06
CA VAL A 25 -4.43 3.30 3.57
C VAL A 25 -4.15 3.84 4.98
N TRP A 26 -4.31 5.14 5.12
CA TRP A 26 -3.88 5.86 6.32
C TRP A 26 -4.89 6.94 6.70
N ALA A 27 -4.71 7.53 7.87
CA ALA A 27 -5.44 8.71 8.29
C ALA A 27 -4.55 9.54 9.23
N GLU A 28 -4.77 10.84 9.23
CA GLU A 28 -4.01 11.76 10.07
C GLU A 28 -4.20 11.45 11.56
N SER A 29 -5.38 10.96 11.93
CA SER A 29 -5.70 10.59 13.31
C SER A 29 -5.09 9.25 13.74
N CYS A 30 -4.50 8.52 12.82
CA CYS A 30 -3.88 7.21 13.08
C CYS A 30 -2.39 7.39 13.29
N ARG A 31 -1.93 7.33 14.55
CA ARG A 31 -0.50 7.55 14.86
C ARG A 31 0.43 6.53 14.20
N PRO A 32 0.15 5.23 14.23
CA PRO A 32 0.99 4.26 13.54
C PRO A 32 1.07 4.52 12.04
N CYS A 33 -0.04 4.96 11.42
CA CYS A 33 -0.06 5.31 10.01
C CYS A 33 0.90 6.45 9.70
N VAL A 34 0.84 7.51 10.51
CA VAL A 34 1.70 8.68 10.33
C VAL A 34 3.16 8.30 10.52
N ALA A 35 3.44 7.44 11.50
CA ALA A 35 4.80 6.97 11.77
C ALA A 35 5.36 6.14 10.62
N LEU A 36 4.53 5.39 9.89
CA LEU A 36 4.95 4.62 8.73
C LEU A 36 5.19 5.46 7.47
N GLY A 37 4.64 6.70 7.44
CA GLY A 37 4.69 7.53 6.25
C GLY A 37 6.08 7.68 5.63
N PRO A 38 7.11 8.08 6.41
CA PRO A 38 8.46 8.23 5.85
C PRO A 38 9.05 6.94 5.29
N HIS A 39 8.62 5.78 5.81
CA HIS A 39 9.12 4.50 5.35
C HIS A 39 8.66 4.17 3.92
N MET A 40 7.59 4.78 3.46
CA MET A 40 7.09 4.57 2.09
C MET A 40 8.13 4.99 1.05
N THR A 41 8.84 6.09 1.31
CA THR A 41 9.94 6.52 0.44
C THR A 41 11.08 5.50 0.42
N THR A 42 11.38 4.91 1.58
CA THR A 42 12.39 3.84 1.66
C THR A 42 11.98 2.64 0.81
N LEU A 43 10.71 2.26 0.85
CA LEU A 43 10.22 1.11 0.09
C LEU A 43 10.38 1.31 -1.42
N VAL A 44 10.03 2.48 -1.94
CA VAL A 44 10.17 2.70 -3.40
C VAL A 44 11.63 2.79 -3.81
N ASN A 45 12.51 3.25 -2.93
CA ASN A 45 13.95 3.24 -3.20
C ASN A 45 14.53 1.83 -3.22
N ASP A 46 14.07 0.97 -2.32
CA ASP A 46 14.53 -0.42 -2.22
C ASP A 46 13.91 -1.30 -3.30
N HIS A 47 12.75 -0.94 -3.81
CA HIS A 47 12.00 -1.72 -4.80
C HIS A 47 11.61 -0.80 -5.97
N PRO A 48 12.53 -0.61 -6.94
CA PRO A 48 12.33 0.39 -8.01
C PRO A 48 11.09 0.18 -8.88
N ASP A 49 10.57 -1.04 -8.95
CA ASP A 49 9.36 -1.33 -9.73
C ASP A 49 8.07 -1.04 -8.94
N LEU A 50 8.20 -0.72 -7.66
CA LEU A 50 7.05 -0.49 -6.79
C LEU A 50 6.64 0.98 -6.83
N THR A 51 5.34 1.21 -6.97
CA THR A 51 4.74 2.53 -6.74
C THR A 51 3.93 2.44 -5.45
N VAL A 52 4.05 3.43 -4.57
CA VAL A 52 3.22 3.53 -3.38
C VAL A 52 2.13 4.56 -3.64
N VAL A 53 0.88 4.15 -3.45
CA VAL A 53 -0.28 5.03 -3.57
C VAL A 53 -0.87 5.21 -2.18
N LYS A 54 -0.86 6.45 -1.69
CA LYS A 54 -1.39 6.77 -0.36
C LYS A 54 -2.86 7.16 -0.49
N LEU A 55 -3.70 6.50 0.29
CA LEU A 55 -5.14 6.74 0.29
C LEU A 55 -5.57 7.19 1.68
N ASP A 56 -5.99 8.45 1.81
CA ASP A 56 -6.47 9.00 3.07
C ASP A 56 -7.89 8.50 3.32
N ALA A 57 -8.05 7.63 4.31
CA ALA A 57 -9.33 7.01 4.62
C ALA A 57 -10.41 8.02 4.98
N SER A 58 -10.02 9.17 5.55
CA SER A 58 -10.99 10.21 5.92
C SER A 58 -11.59 10.91 4.70
N GLN A 59 -10.90 10.87 3.56
CA GLN A 59 -11.32 11.50 2.32
C GLN A 59 -11.87 10.50 1.30
N ALA A 60 -11.73 9.20 1.55
CA ALA A 60 -12.03 8.16 0.58
C ALA A 60 -12.81 7.01 1.23
N ARG A 61 -13.87 7.33 1.95
CA ARG A 61 -14.64 6.33 2.71
C ARG A 61 -15.21 5.23 1.82
N ARG A 62 -15.75 5.61 0.65
CA ARG A 62 -16.36 4.62 -0.25
C ARG A 62 -15.32 3.65 -0.80
N GLN A 63 -14.14 4.16 -1.15
CA GLN A 63 -13.05 3.30 -1.62
C GLN A 63 -12.64 2.33 -0.52
N CYS A 64 -12.51 2.82 0.72
CA CYS A 64 -12.13 1.96 1.83
C CYS A 64 -13.18 0.88 2.10
N MET A 65 -14.46 1.21 1.98
CA MET A 65 -15.53 0.23 2.12
C MET A 65 -15.47 -0.81 1.02
N ALA A 66 -15.28 -0.38 -0.22
CA ALA A 66 -15.16 -1.29 -1.37
C ALA A 66 -13.95 -2.22 -1.25
N LEU A 67 -12.85 -1.71 -0.70
CA LEU A 67 -11.64 -2.48 -0.46
C LEU A 67 -11.73 -3.36 0.79
N GLN A 68 -12.80 -3.22 1.56
CA GLN A 68 -13.00 -3.95 2.82
C GLN A 68 -11.90 -3.65 3.83
N VAL A 69 -11.47 -2.40 3.89
CA VAL A 69 -10.52 -1.92 4.90
C VAL A 69 -11.30 -1.59 6.16
N ARG A 70 -11.00 -2.29 7.24
CA ARG A 70 -11.74 -2.17 8.50
C ARG A 70 -10.96 -1.51 9.62
N GLY A 71 -9.65 -1.39 9.46
CA GLY A 71 -8.79 -0.79 10.47
C GLY A 71 -7.57 -0.19 9.82
N LEU A 72 -6.84 0.63 10.57
CA LEU A 72 -5.64 1.29 10.09
C LEU A 72 -4.49 1.05 11.04
N PRO A 73 -3.25 0.99 10.55
CA PRO A 73 -2.89 1.02 9.13
C PRO A 73 -3.24 -0.28 8.41
N THR A 74 -3.53 -0.18 7.11
CA THR A 74 -3.71 -1.32 6.22
C THR A 74 -2.91 -1.05 4.95
N LEU A 75 -2.12 -2.04 4.53
CA LEU A 75 -1.38 -1.98 3.28
C LEU A 75 -1.90 -3.07 2.36
N LEU A 76 -2.18 -2.70 1.11
CA LEU A 76 -2.67 -3.62 0.09
C LEU A 76 -1.65 -3.69 -1.02
N LEU A 77 -1.24 -4.89 -1.41
CA LEU A 77 -0.34 -5.08 -2.55
C LEU A 77 -1.15 -5.47 -3.76
N TYR A 78 -1.02 -4.69 -4.82
CA TYR A 78 -1.71 -4.89 -6.09
C TYR A 78 -0.71 -5.22 -7.18
N GLN A 79 -1.13 -6.07 -8.09
CA GLN A 79 -0.41 -6.31 -9.34
C GLN A 79 -1.42 -6.26 -10.49
N ASP A 80 -1.20 -5.33 -11.40
CA ASP A 80 -2.03 -5.12 -12.59
C ASP A 80 -3.52 -5.00 -12.25
N GLY A 81 -3.81 -4.20 -11.24
CA GLY A 81 -5.16 -3.86 -10.84
C GLY A 81 -5.83 -4.86 -9.90
N GLN A 82 -5.14 -5.92 -9.49
CA GLN A 82 -5.72 -6.94 -8.62
C GLN A 82 -4.96 -7.05 -7.31
N GLU A 83 -5.69 -7.14 -6.22
CA GLU A 83 -5.09 -7.35 -4.90
C GLU A 83 -4.48 -8.75 -4.84
N VAL A 84 -3.18 -8.81 -4.49
CA VAL A 84 -2.48 -10.09 -4.34
C VAL A 84 -2.13 -10.38 -2.88
N ALA A 85 -2.08 -9.37 -2.02
CA ALA A 85 -1.79 -9.57 -0.60
C ALA A 85 -2.23 -8.33 0.19
N ARG A 86 -2.38 -8.50 1.51
CA ARG A 86 -2.61 -7.36 2.41
C ARG A 86 -2.06 -7.65 3.79
N ILE A 87 -1.75 -6.59 4.51
CA ILE A 87 -1.39 -6.65 5.91
C ILE A 87 -2.11 -5.52 6.65
N ALA A 88 -2.71 -5.86 7.77
CA ALA A 88 -3.43 -4.91 8.60
C ALA A 88 -3.11 -5.23 10.06
N ASP A 89 -2.59 -4.23 10.78
CA ASP A 89 -2.22 -4.41 12.18
C ASP A 89 -2.17 -3.03 12.82
N ALA A 90 -2.89 -2.86 13.93
CA ALA A 90 -2.92 -1.58 14.65
C ALA A 90 -1.53 -1.14 15.13
N ASN A 91 -0.58 -2.07 15.21
CA ASN A 91 0.78 -1.80 15.67
C ASN A 91 1.83 -2.08 14.60
N LEU A 92 1.45 -1.89 13.33
CA LEU A 92 2.34 -2.17 12.20
C LEU A 92 3.56 -1.26 12.24
N VAL A 93 4.75 -1.86 12.17
CA VAL A 93 6.03 -1.14 12.21
C VAL A 93 6.84 -1.43 10.94
N PRO A 94 7.83 -0.56 10.60
CA PRO A 94 8.60 -0.73 9.37
C PRO A 94 9.23 -2.10 9.17
N ALA A 95 9.82 -2.70 10.21
CA ALA A 95 10.45 -4.01 10.08
C ALA A 95 9.45 -5.10 9.68
N GLN A 96 8.24 -5.02 10.20
CA GLN A 96 7.16 -5.95 9.86
C GLN A 96 6.73 -5.79 8.41
N VAL A 97 6.61 -4.53 7.96
CA VAL A 97 6.29 -4.21 6.57
C VAL A 97 7.36 -4.78 5.63
N ASP A 98 8.63 -4.56 5.97
CA ASP A 98 9.74 -5.05 5.14
C ASP A 98 9.70 -6.56 4.97
N ARG A 99 9.51 -7.28 6.07
CA ARG A 99 9.44 -8.75 6.02
C ARG A 99 8.27 -9.23 5.18
N TRP A 100 7.10 -8.64 5.42
CA TRP A 100 5.90 -9.00 4.69
C TRP A 100 6.06 -8.73 3.19
N LEU A 101 6.50 -7.52 2.84
CA LEU A 101 6.62 -7.12 1.44
C LEU A 101 7.65 -7.98 0.70
N SER A 102 8.81 -8.21 1.31
CA SER A 102 9.85 -9.06 0.70
C SER A 102 9.34 -10.46 0.43
N ALA A 103 8.59 -11.05 1.36
CA ALA A 103 8.03 -12.38 1.19
C ALA A 103 7.00 -12.42 0.06
N GLU A 104 6.13 -11.40 -0.02
CA GLU A 104 5.11 -11.36 -1.08
C GLU A 104 5.73 -11.14 -2.45
N LEU A 105 6.72 -10.25 -2.55
CA LEU A 105 7.39 -10.00 -3.83
C LEU A 105 8.15 -11.23 -4.32
N ALA A 106 8.77 -11.97 -3.42
CA ALA A 106 9.46 -13.22 -3.75
C ALA A 106 8.47 -14.24 -4.34
N GLN A 107 7.28 -14.32 -3.77
CA GLN A 107 6.25 -15.24 -4.24
C GLN A 107 5.72 -14.86 -5.62
N LEU A 108 5.55 -13.57 -5.89
CA LEU A 108 5.14 -13.10 -7.20
C LEU A 108 6.18 -13.46 -8.27
N THR A 109 7.45 -13.33 -7.96
CA THR A 109 8.53 -13.70 -8.87
C THR A 109 8.48 -15.20 -9.21
N VAL A 110 8.22 -16.05 -8.21
CA VAL A 110 8.11 -17.49 -8.42
C VAL A 110 6.91 -17.82 -9.31
N GLU A 111 5.78 -17.15 -9.11
CA GLU A 111 4.57 -17.38 -9.88
C GLU A 111 4.71 -16.98 -11.35
N GLU A 112 5.59 -16.05 -11.68
CA GLU A 112 5.82 -15.59 -13.04
C GLU A 112 6.63 -16.59 -13.88
N ASP A 113 7.31 -17.49 -13.23
CA ASP A 113 8.07 -18.55 -13.89
C ASP A 113 7.16 -19.68 -14.35
#